data_2f6eb60d719a3881629f77377062be75
#
_entry.id   2f6eb60d719a3881629f77377062be75
#
_cell.length_a   1.000
_cell.length_b   1.000
_cell.length_c   1.000
_cell.angle_alpha   90.00
_cell.angle_beta   90.00
_cell.angle_gamma   90.00
#
_symmetry.space_group_name_H-M   'P 1'
#
loop_
_entity.id
_entity.type
_entity.pdbx_description
1 polymer ?
#
loop_
_entity_poly.entity_id
_entity_poly.type
_entity_poly.pdbx_seq_one_letter_code
_entity_poly.pdbx_strand_id
1 'polypeptide(L)'
;IAKGLDESGKTAAQIFAENLPAQQPYALLYGPMISEEIRAGRHAFAQLGCHDLRSFETMRDCFRDVPLLMTHSCDIAGISWSVILKNVYAMAFGMADELKLGDNVRGFLVVVALQELNRIVIEMGGHSGTPYHLAGLGDLITTATSISSHHHELGRKLARGETTGITGEGPHTLKMIHQYQLFEIQQYPLFQLIHSAVQHSENVRGKFEDYFEQFFQDSQNASFTQ
;
A
#
# COMPACT_ATOMS: atom_id res chain seq x y z
N ILE A 1 -11.96 -7.16 5.46
CA ILE A 1 -11.35 -6.26 4.45
C ILE A 1 -10.91 -4.95 5.14
N ALA A 2 -10.08 -5.03 6.17
CA ALA A 2 -9.48 -3.85 6.80
C ALA A 2 -8.11 -3.57 6.14
N LYS A 3 -7.89 -2.36 5.62
CA LYS A 3 -6.68 -1.96 4.88
C LYS A 3 -5.88 -0.89 5.64
N GLY A 4 -5.80 -0.99 6.97
CA GLY A 4 -5.11 -0.05 7.83
C GLY A 4 -4.57 -0.72 9.08
N LEU A 5 -3.87 0.07 9.91
CA LEU A 5 -3.47 -0.30 11.26
C LEU A 5 -4.52 0.21 12.25
N ASP A 6 -4.66 -0.47 13.38
CA ASP A 6 -5.46 0.06 14.49
C ASP A 6 -4.68 1.13 15.29
N GLU A 7 -5.30 1.67 16.33
CA GLU A 7 -4.67 2.68 17.20
C GLU A 7 -3.47 2.15 18.01
N SER A 8 -3.24 0.84 18.03
CA SER A 8 -2.06 0.21 18.64
C SER A 8 -0.97 -0.16 17.64
N GLY A 9 -1.13 0.20 16.36
CA GLY A 9 -0.18 -0.10 15.29
C GLY A 9 -0.27 -1.55 14.78
N LYS A 10 -1.36 -2.27 15.05
CA LYS A 10 -1.54 -3.66 14.65
C LYS A 10 -2.34 -3.80 13.36
N THR A 11 -1.98 -4.79 12.58
CA THR A 11 -2.76 -5.24 11.42
C THR A 11 -3.99 -6.04 11.84
N ALA A 12 -5.01 -6.13 10.99
CA ALA A 12 -6.17 -6.98 11.23
C ALA A 12 -5.78 -8.45 11.51
N ALA A 13 -4.74 -8.96 10.85
CA ALA A 13 -4.22 -10.30 11.08
C ALA A 13 -3.72 -10.49 12.52
N GLN A 14 -2.96 -9.54 13.04
CA GLN A 14 -2.44 -9.57 14.42
C GLN A 14 -3.58 -9.48 15.43
N ILE A 15 -4.57 -8.62 15.19
CA ILE A 15 -5.75 -8.49 16.05
C ILE A 15 -6.53 -9.82 16.09
N PHE A 16 -6.72 -10.47 14.95
CA PHE A 16 -7.40 -11.78 14.91
C PHE A 16 -6.59 -12.87 15.62
N ALA A 17 -5.28 -12.91 15.40
CA ALA A 17 -4.41 -13.88 16.06
C ALA A 17 -4.40 -13.76 17.60
N GLU A 18 -4.54 -12.53 18.12
CA GLU A 18 -4.58 -12.29 19.57
C GLU A 18 -5.94 -12.51 20.21
N ASN A 19 -7.04 -12.32 19.47
CA ASN A 19 -8.38 -12.29 20.05
C ASN A 19 -9.26 -13.49 19.67
N LEU A 20 -8.93 -14.21 18.60
CA LEU A 20 -9.69 -15.41 18.24
C LEU A 20 -9.11 -16.66 18.93
N PRO A 21 -9.98 -17.64 19.28
CA PRO A 21 -9.48 -18.95 19.71
C PRO A 21 -8.53 -19.56 18.69
N ALA A 22 -7.48 -20.25 19.15
CA ALA A 22 -6.42 -20.80 18.28
C ALA A 22 -6.94 -21.71 17.14
N GLN A 23 -8.10 -22.32 17.30
CA GLN A 23 -8.73 -23.18 16.28
C GLN A 23 -9.75 -22.44 15.41
N GLN A 24 -10.00 -21.16 15.68
CA GLN A 24 -10.95 -20.38 14.87
C GLN A 24 -10.27 -19.92 13.58
N PRO A 25 -10.66 -20.47 12.41
CA PRO A 25 -10.11 -20.04 11.15
C PRO A 25 -10.56 -18.59 10.83
N TYR A 26 -9.68 -17.82 10.21
CA TYR A 26 -10.00 -16.53 9.64
C TYR A 26 -9.34 -16.38 8.28
N ALA A 27 -9.87 -15.49 7.48
CA ALA A 27 -9.29 -15.14 6.20
C ALA A 27 -9.33 -13.62 5.98
N LEU A 28 -8.35 -13.11 5.25
CA LEU A 28 -8.27 -11.71 4.84
C LEU A 28 -8.34 -11.62 3.31
N LEU A 29 -9.19 -10.74 2.82
CA LEU A 29 -9.44 -10.56 1.39
C LEU A 29 -8.95 -9.19 0.95
N TYR A 30 -7.95 -9.16 0.05
CA TYR A 30 -7.29 -7.95 -0.42
C TYR A 30 -7.03 -7.97 -1.91
N GLY A 31 -7.12 -6.82 -2.57
CA GLY A 31 -6.87 -6.67 -4.00
C GLY A 31 -7.69 -5.56 -4.65
N PRO A 32 -7.65 -5.45 -5.98
CA PRO A 32 -8.41 -4.47 -6.74
C PRO A 32 -9.91 -4.80 -6.73
N MET A 33 -10.63 -4.19 -5.79
CA MET A 33 -12.04 -4.42 -5.52
C MET A 33 -12.77 -3.09 -5.31
N ILE A 34 -12.93 -2.30 -6.38
CA ILE A 34 -13.68 -1.04 -6.36
C ILE A 34 -15.17 -1.36 -6.19
N SER A 35 -15.78 -0.86 -5.12
CA SER A 35 -17.16 -1.20 -4.74
C SER A 35 -18.21 -0.82 -5.78
N GLU A 36 -18.01 0.31 -6.46
CA GLU A 36 -18.87 0.79 -7.54
C GLU A 36 -18.84 -0.14 -8.76
N GLU A 37 -17.66 -0.68 -9.08
CA GLU A 37 -17.51 -1.62 -10.18
C GLU A 37 -18.15 -2.98 -9.87
N ILE A 38 -17.98 -3.47 -8.65
CA ILE A 38 -18.64 -4.72 -8.20
C ILE A 38 -20.17 -4.55 -8.24
N ARG A 39 -20.68 -3.42 -7.75
CA ARG A 39 -22.13 -3.14 -7.82
C ARG A 39 -22.66 -3.02 -9.25
N ALA A 40 -21.81 -2.60 -10.18
CA ALA A 40 -22.12 -2.56 -11.61
C ALA A 40 -21.95 -3.92 -12.30
N GLY A 41 -21.70 -5.01 -11.56
CA GLY A 41 -21.51 -6.36 -12.11
C GLY A 41 -20.17 -6.57 -12.82
N ARG A 42 -19.17 -5.67 -12.62
CA ARG A 42 -17.83 -5.82 -13.20
C ARG A 42 -16.99 -6.78 -12.36
N HIS A 43 -15.98 -7.37 -12.99
CA HIS A 43 -15.06 -8.28 -12.33
C HIS A 43 -14.20 -7.58 -11.28
N ALA A 44 -14.04 -8.24 -10.15
CA ALA A 44 -13.07 -7.88 -9.11
C ALA A 44 -12.04 -9.01 -8.93
N PHE A 45 -10.87 -8.67 -8.42
CA PHE A 45 -9.77 -9.61 -8.25
C PHE A 45 -9.19 -9.47 -6.85
N ALA A 46 -8.88 -10.60 -6.20
CA ALA A 46 -8.34 -10.56 -4.85
C ALA A 46 -7.37 -11.71 -4.55
N GLN A 47 -6.52 -11.50 -3.54
CA GLN A 47 -5.88 -12.56 -2.79
C GLN A 47 -6.65 -12.80 -1.50
N LEU A 48 -6.94 -14.06 -1.23
CA LEU A 48 -7.50 -14.52 0.03
C LEU A 48 -6.37 -15.11 0.87
N GLY A 49 -5.99 -14.40 1.93
CA GLY A 49 -5.00 -14.85 2.90
C GLY A 49 -5.64 -15.74 3.96
N CYS A 50 -5.26 -17.00 3.99
CA CYS A 50 -5.66 -17.96 5.02
C CYS A 50 -4.60 -19.06 5.14
N HIS A 51 -4.62 -19.77 6.28
CA HIS A 51 -3.55 -20.73 6.61
C HIS A 51 -3.56 -22.00 5.76
N ASP A 52 -4.72 -22.42 5.24
CA ASP A 52 -4.86 -23.68 4.53
C ASP A 52 -5.79 -23.57 3.31
N LEU A 53 -5.59 -24.51 2.38
CA LEU A 53 -6.35 -24.56 1.12
C LEU A 53 -7.83 -24.86 1.32
N ARG A 54 -8.19 -25.63 2.35
CA ARG A 54 -9.60 -25.96 2.65
C ARG A 54 -10.37 -24.72 3.07
N SER A 55 -9.77 -23.88 3.91
CA SER A 55 -10.33 -22.60 4.30
C SER A 55 -10.51 -21.68 3.09
N PHE A 56 -9.52 -21.67 2.18
CA PHE A 56 -9.62 -20.94 0.92
C PHE A 56 -10.80 -21.40 0.07
N GLU A 57 -10.93 -22.72 -0.16
CA GLU A 57 -12.02 -23.29 -0.96
C GLU A 57 -13.39 -22.98 -0.37
N THR A 58 -13.53 -23.14 0.94
CA THR A 58 -14.77 -22.83 1.67
C THR A 58 -15.17 -21.36 1.48
N MET A 59 -14.22 -20.45 1.65
CA MET A 59 -14.48 -19.02 1.50
C MET A 59 -14.75 -18.64 0.05
N ARG A 60 -14.00 -19.19 -0.91
CA ARG A 60 -14.22 -18.97 -2.34
C ARG A 60 -15.63 -19.38 -2.76
N ASP A 61 -16.12 -20.52 -2.25
CA ASP A 61 -17.45 -21.04 -2.58
C ASP A 61 -18.58 -20.14 -2.07
N CYS A 62 -18.37 -19.37 -1.00
CA CYS A 62 -19.32 -18.35 -0.55
C CYS A 62 -19.50 -17.18 -1.55
N PHE A 63 -18.54 -16.98 -2.46
CA PHE A 63 -18.58 -15.91 -3.46
C PHE A 63 -18.82 -16.43 -4.89
N ARG A 64 -19.31 -17.67 -5.04
CA ARG A 64 -19.49 -18.34 -6.34
C ARG A 64 -20.33 -17.54 -7.33
N ASP A 65 -21.35 -16.83 -6.84
CA ASP A 65 -22.30 -16.07 -7.67
C ASP A 65 -21.92 -14.59 -7.80
N VAL A 66 -20.72 -14.20 -7.35
CA VAL A 66 -20.17 -12.87 -7.45
C VAL A 66 -19.04 -12.87 -8.47
N PRO A 67 -18.91 -11.84 -9.35
CA PRO A 67 -17.80 -11.76 -10.31
C PRO A 67 -16.47 -11.39 -9.61
N LEU A 68 -16.09 -12.17 -8.60
CA LEU A 68 -14.89 -12.03 -7.80
C LEU A 68 -13.97 -13.23 -8.00
N LEU A 69 -12.85 -12.99 -8.66
CA LEU A 69 -11.81 -14.00 -8.87
C LEU A 69 -10.77 -13.92 -7.76
N MET A 70 -10.50 -15.05 -7.12
CA MET A 70 -9.61 -15.10 -5.96
C MET A 70 -8.43 -16.06 -6.17
N THR A 71 -7.26 -15.66 -5.68
CA THR A 71 -6.08 -16.51 -5.53
C THR A 71 -5.77 -16.72 -4.05
N HIS A 72 -5.24 -17.89 -3.69
CA HIS A 72 -4.83 -18.20 -2.32
C HIS A 72 -3.46 -17.61 -2.00
N SER A 73 -3.29 -17.17 -0.76
CA SER A 73 -1.99 -16.82 -0.17
C SER A 73 -1.90 -17.34 1.26
N CYS A 74 -0.82 -18.06 1.58
CA CYS A 74 -0.49 -18.42 2.95
C CYS A 74 0.30 -17.29 3.67
N ASP A 75 0.79 -16.31 2.93
CA ASP A 75 1.52 -15.16 3.48
C ASP A 75 0.54 -14.06 3.92
N ILE A 76 -0.11 -14.31 5.05
CA ILE A 76 -1.10 -13.37 5.62
C ILE A 76 -0.45 -12.05 6.04
N ALA A 77 0.77 -12.10 6.58
CA ALA A 77 1.54 -10.91 6.94
C ALA A 77 1.88 -10.09 5.69
N GLY A 78 2.43 -10.73 4.66
CA GLY A 78 2.84 -10.05 3.43
C GLY A 78 1.67 -9.39 2.70
N ILE A 79 0.52 -10.05 2.53
CA ILE A 79 -0.64 -9.42 1.89
C ILE A 79 -1.23 -8.29 2.74
N SER A 80 -1.19 -8.41 4.08
CA SER A 80 -1.69 -7.37 4.98
C SER A 80 -0.84 -6.10 4.87
N TRP A 81 0.48 -6.23 4.97
CA TRP A 81 1.38 -5.08 4.81
C TRP A 81 1.34 -4.50 3.41
N SER A 82 1.25 -5.33 2.37
CA SER A 82 1.11 -4.86 0.99
C SER A 82 -0.08 -3.93 0.81
N VAL A 83 -1.26 -4.34 1.30
CA VAL A 83 -2.49 -3.55 1.14
C VAL A 83 -2.53 -2.31 2.06
N ILE A 84 -1.88 -2.35 3.21
CA ILE A 84 -1.77 -1.20 4.11
C ILE A 84 -0.88 -0.13 3.48
N LEU A 85 0.33 -0.51 3.07
CA LEU A 85 1.34 0.41 2.55
C LEU A 85 0.98 0.98 1.18
N LYS A 86 0.27 0.23 0.32
CA LYS A 86 -0.16 0.78 -0.99
C LYS A 86 -0.99 2.06 -0.84
N ASN A 87 -1.74 2.22 0.26
CA ASN A 87 -2.50 3.43 0.53
C ASN A 87 -1.58 4.63 0.80
N VAL A 88 -0.42 4.40 1.40
CA VAL A 88 0.61 5.42 1.59
C VAL A 88 1.25 5.78 0.24
N TYR A 89 1.73 4.77 -0.50
CA TYR A 89 2.38 5.03 -1.79
C TYR A 89 1.44 5.67 -2.82
N ALA A 90 0.15 5.36 -2.81
CA ALA A 90 -0.83 5.98 -3.70
C ALA A 90 -0.88 7.52 -3.57
N MET A 91 -0.54 8.08 -2.42
CA MET A 91 -0.44 9.54 -2.25
C MET A 91 0.68 10.15 -3.09
N ALA A 92 1.81 9.45 -3.30
CA ALA A 92 2.89 9.94 -4.16
C ALA A 92 2.44 10.12 -5.61
N PHE A 93 1.60 9.21 -6.12
CA PHE A 93 1.04 9.34 -7.47
C PHE A 93 0.12 10.57 -7.57
N GLY A 94 -0.74 10.78 -6.57
CA GLY A 94 -1.58 11.96 -6.51
C GLY A 94 -0.78 13.26 -6.46
N MET A 95 0.31 13.30 -5.67
CA MET A 95 1.22 14.44 -5.63
C MET A 95 1.89 14.68 -6.99
N ALA A 96 2.43 13.64 -7.62
CA ALA A 96 3.09 13.73 -8.92
C ALA A 96 2.14 14.20 -10.03
N ASP A 97 0.89 13.74 -10.01
CA ASP A 97 -0.13 14.14 -10.98
C ASP A 97 -0.52 15.61 -10.83
N GLU A 98 -0.75 16.09 -9.62
CA GLU A 98 -1.07 17.49 -9.35
C GLU A 98 0.07 18.41 -9.75
N LEU A 99 1.32 18.01 -9.48
CA LEU A 99 2.52 18.73 -9.86
C LEU A 99 2.84 18.62 -11.37
N LYS A 100 2.10 17.80 -12.11
CA LYS A 100 2.29 17.56 -13.56
C LYS A 100 3.70 17.07 -13.89
N LEU A 101 4.23 16.13 -13.10
CA LEU A 101 5.58 15.59 -13.30
C LEU A 101 5.66 14.61 -14.48
N GLY A 102 4.53 14.17 -15.01
CA GLY A 102 4.44 13.37 -16.24
C GLY A 102 4.47 11.86 -16.05
N ASP A 103 4.23 11.13 -17.16
CA ASP A 103 4.06 9.67 -17.14
C ASP A 103 5.37 8.91 -16.86
N ASN A 104 6.51 9.47 -17.24
CA ASN A 104 7.82 8.89 -16.90
C ASN A 104 8.02 8.80 -15.38
N VAL A 105 7.67 9.86 -14.65
CA VAL A 105 7.70 9.87 -13.18
C VAL A 105 6.71 8.86 -12.61
N ARG A 106 5.52 8.75 -13.19
CA ARG A 106 4.54 7.76 -12.76
C ARG A 106 5.08 6.32 -12.91
N GLY A 107 5.72 6.01 -14.05
CA GLY A 107 6.38 4.71 -14.26
C GLY A 107 7.52 4.46 -13.27
N PHE A 108 8.36 5.45 -13.02
CA PHE A 108 9.43 5.39 -12.03
C PHE A 108 8.87 5.13 -10.61
N LEU A 109 7.81 5.85 -10.19
CA LEU A 109 7.19 5.69 -8.88
C LEU A 109 6.63 4.27 -8.67
N VAL A 110 6.10 3.61 -9.71
CA VAL A 110 5.65 2.20 -9.60
C VAL A 110 6.81 1.30 -9.19
N VAL A 111 7.97 1.46 -9.84
CA VAL A 111 9.14 0.60 -9.59
C VAL A 111 9.67 0.81 -8.18
N VAL A 112 9.92 2.07 -7.79
CA VAL A 112 10.52 2.37 -6.48
C VAL A 112 9.57 2.08 -5.33
N ALA A 113 8.27 2.35 -5.49
CA ALA A 113 7.26 1.99 -4.50
C ALA A 113 7.22 0.48 -4.26
N LEU A 114 7.29 -0.34 -5.31
CA LEU A 114 7.30 -1.79 -5.18
C LEU A 114 8.58 -2.32 -4.55
N GLN A 115 9.74 -1.72 -4.85
CA GLN A 115 11.01 -2.10 -4.24
C GLN A 115 11.00 -1.82 -2.73
N GLU A 116 10.56 -0.64 -2.31
CA GLU A 116 10.44 -0.29 -0.90
C GLU A 116 9.39 -1.17 -0.20
N LEU A 117 8.23 -1.32 -0.80
CA LEU A 117 7.14 -2.14 -0.29
C LEU A 117 7.57 -3.59 -0.08
N ASN A 118 8.36 -4.17 -1.01
CA ASN A 118 8.89 -5.52 -0.86
C ASN A 118 9.89 -5.63 0.31
N ARG A 119 10.76 -4.63 0.49
CA ARG A 119 11.70 -4.59 1.61
C ARG A 119 10.97 -4.46 2.95
N ILE A 120 10.00 -3.56 3.05
CA ILE A 120 9.19 -3.39 4.27
C ILE A 120 8.40 -4.66 4.58
N VAL A 121 7.78 -5.29 3.59
CA VAL A 121 7.04 -6.55 3.78
C VAL A 121 7.94 -7.64 4.36
N ILE A 122 9.17 -7.78 3.88
CA ILE A 122 10.13 -8.75 4.44
C ILE A 122 10.47 -8.40 5.89
N GLU A 123 10.77 -7.13 6.18
CA GLU A 123 11.07 -6.66 7.54
C GLU A 123 9.90 -6.91 8.51
N MET A 124 8.67 -6.80 8.01
CA MET A 124 7.45 -7.03 8.79
C MET A 124 6.99 -8.50 8.82
N GLY A 125 7.85 -9.43 8.43
CA GLY A 125 7.63 -10.87 8.54
C GLY A 125 6.82 -11.50 7.40
N GLY A 126 6.63 -10.79 6.29
CA GLY A 126 6.07 -11.34 5.05
C GLY A 126 7.14 -11.93 4.14
N HIS A 127 6.72 -12.53 3.03
CA HIS A 127 7.63 -13.14 2.07
C HIS A 127 8.00 -12.17 0.95
N SER A 128 9.25 -12.27 0.49
CA SER A 128 9.69 -11.60 -0.73
C SER A 128 8.81 -11.99 -1.92
N GLY A 129 8.45 -11.00 -2.72
CA GLY A 129 7.61 -11.20 -3.91
C GLY A 129 6.11 -11.08 -3.67
N THR A 130 5.60 -11.21 -2.45
CA THR A 130 4.17 -11.04 -2.12
C THR A 130 3.61 -9.70 -2.62
N PRO A 131 4.31 -8.56 -2.52
CA PRO A 131 3.82 -7.28 -3.04
C PRO A 131 3.60 -7.21 -4.54
N TYR A 132 4.20 -8.08 -5.33
CA TYR A 132 4.04 -8.07 -6.80
C TYR A 132 2.71 -8.70 -7.28
N HIS A 133 1.88 -9.17 -6.37
CA HIS A 133 0.58 -9.78 -6.66
C HIS A 133 -0.60 -8.82 -6.46
N LEU A 134 -1.83 -9.38 -6.41
CA LEU A 134 -3.07 -8.60 -6.41
C LEU A 134 -3.22 -7.69 -5.19
N ALA A 135 -2.81 -8.14 -3.98
CA ALA A 135 -2.92 -7.34 -2.76
C ALA A 135 -1.92 -6.17 -2.69
N GLY A 136 -0.81 -6.25 -3.41
CA GLY A 136 0.21 -5.20 -3.52
C GLY A 136 0.08 -4.41 -4.83
N LEU A 137 0.82 -4.83 -5.87
CA LEU A 137 0.88 -4.15 -7.16
C LEU A 137 -0.51 -3.93 -7.77
N GLY A 138 -1.35 -4.98 -7.79
CA GLY A 138 -2.68 -4.87 -8.38
C GLY A 138 -3.52 -3.79 -7.72
N ASP A 139 -3.61 -3.79 -6.39
CA ASP A 139 -4.38 -2.79 -5.64
C ASP A 139 -3.69 -1.41 -5.62
N LEU A 140 -2.36 -1.34 -5.69
CA LEU A 140 -1.61 -0.09 -5.83
C LEU A 140 -1.95 0.61 -7.14
N ILE A 141 -1.84 -0.09 -8.27
CA ILE A 141 -2.15 0.47 -9.59
C ILE A 141 -3.62 0.91 -9.65
N THR A 142 -4.54 0.07 -9.20
CA THR A 142 -5.97 0.42 -9.14
C THR A 142 -6.21 1.69 -8.32
N THR A 143 -5.53 1.83 -7.18
CA THR A 143 -5.68 2.99 -6.30
C THR A 143 -5.00 4.23 -6.88
N ALA A 144 -3.84 4.09 -7.50
CA ALA A 144 -3.06 5.20 -8.08
C ALA A 144 -3.68 5.76 -9.37
N THR A 145 -4.44 4.95 -10.12
CA THR A 145 -5.01 5.36 -11.41
C THR A 145 -6.51 5.62 -11.36
N SER A 146 -7.20 5.25 -10.28
CA SER A 146 -8.64 5.48 -10.13
C SER A 146 -8.93 6.94 -9.80
N ILE A 147 -9.81 7.56 -10.58
CA ILE A 147 -10.30 8.94 -10.38
C ILE A 147 -11.03 9.08 -9.02
N SER A 148 -11.65 8.01 -8.54
CA SER A 148 -12.40 7.98 -7.28
C SER A 148 -11.52 7.60 -6.08
N SER A 149 -10.21 7.43 -6.26
CA SER A 149 -9.32 7.03 -5.17
C SER A 149 -9.12 8.16 -4.16
N HIS A 150 -9.56 7.90 -2.92
CA HIS A 150 -9.38 8.82 -1.80
C HIS A 150 -7.89 9.14 -1.54
N HIS A 151 -7.01 8.12 -1.55
CA HIS A 151 -5.59 8.30 -1.27
C HIS A 151 -4.86 9.06 -2.38
N HIS A 152 -5.25 8.84 -3.64
CA HIS A 152 -4.76 9.63 -4.76
C HIS A 152 -5.16 11.11 -4.61
N GLU A 153 -6.42 11.40 -4.27
CA GLU A 153 -6.88 12.77 -4.02
C GLU A 153 -6.21 13.41 -2.80
N LEU A 154 -5.92 12.64 -1.73
CA LEU A 154 -5.11 13.15 -0.62
C LEU A 154 -3.72 13.63 -1.08
N GLY A 155 -3.07 12.86 -1.95
CA GLY A 155 -1.79 13.27 -2.55
C GLY A 155 -1.90 14.58 -3.34
N ARG A 156 -2.96 14.75 -4.12
CA ARG A 156 -3.21 16.00 -4.84
C ARG A 156 -3.41 17.19 -3.90
N LYS A 157 -4.15 17.02 -2.82
CA LYS A 157 -4.33 18.05 -1.78
C LYS A 157 -2.98 18.46 -1.16
N LEU A 158 -2.15 17.49 -0.79
CA LEU A 158 -0.81 17.76 -0.26
C LEU A 158 0.03 18.59 -1.25
N ALA A 159 0.01 18.25 -2.54
CA ALA A 159 0.74 18.99 -3.57
C ALA A 159 0.24 20.43 -3.77
N ARG A 160 -1.04 20.70 -3.45
CA ARG A 160 -1.61 22.06 -3.43
C ARG A 160 -1.31 22.82 -2.13
N GLY A 161 -0.60 22.21 -1.17
CA GLY A 161 -0.31 22.81 0.13
C GLY A 161 -1.50 22.80 1.11
N GLU A 162 -2.53 21.99 0.84
CA GLU A 162 -3.66 21.87 1.74
C GLU A 162 -3.26 21.09 3.00
N THR A 163 -3.61 21.62 4.18
CA THR A 163 -3.31 21.00 5.49
C THR A 163 -4.57 20.47 6.17
N THR A 164 -5.75 20.84 5.68
CA THR A 164 -7.05 20.45 6.25
C THR A 164 -7.65 19.27 5.51
N GLY A 165 -8.30 18.37 6.26
CA GLY A 165 -8.95 17.19 5.66
C GLY A 165 -7.99 16.12 5.13
N ILE A 166 -6.73 16.13 5.57
CA ILE A 166 -5.74 15.09 5.28
C ILE A 166 -5.95 13.94 6.28
N THR A 167 -7.01 13.17 6.05
CA THR A 167 -7.42 12.06 6.92
C THR A 167 -7.69 10.80 6.09
N GLY A 168 -7.59 9.64 6.73
CA GLY A 168 -7.80 8.34 6.09
C GLY A 168 -6.72 7.34 6.47
N GLU A 169 -6.79 6.15 5.89
CA GLU A 169 -5.90 5.04 6.24
C GLU A 169 -4.41 5.33 5.94
N GLY A 170 -4.09 6.03 4.86
CA GLY A 170 -2.71 6.37 4.52
C GLY A 170 -2.04 7.28 5.56
N PRO A 171 -2.57 8.48 5.87
CA PRO A 171 -2.05 9.34 6.92
C PRO A 171 -2.07 8.68 8.31
N HIS A 172 -3.11 7.91 8.63
CA HIS A 172 -3.18 7.14 9.88
C HIS A 172 -2.06 6.10 9.97
N THR A 173 -1.82 5.36 8.90
CA THR A 173 -0.73 4.37 8.82
C THR A 173 0.64 5.03 9.06
N LEU A 174 0.91 6.18 8.44
CA LEU A 174 2.14 6.94 8.67
C LEU A 174 2.30 7.35 10.14
N LYS A 175 1.21 7.83 10.77
CA LYS A 175 1.19 8.18 12.19
C LYS A 175 1.51 6.97 13.07
N MET A 176 0.90 5.80 12.80
CA MET A 176 1.12 4.58 13.59
C MET A 176 2.55 4.07 13.44
N ILE A 177 3.08 4.04 12.21
CA ILE A 177 4.46 3.63 11.94
C ILE A 177 5.44 4.53 12.69
N HIS A 178 5.25 5.84 12.65
CA HIS A 178 6.10 6.79 13.37
C HIS A 178 5.98 6.63 14.89
N GLN A 179 4.77 6.53 15.41
CA GLN A 179 4.49 6.45 16.86
C GLN A 179 5.06 5.18 17.50
N TYR A 180 4.92 4.05 16.82
CA TYR A 180 5.34 2.73 17.33
C TYR A 180 6.68 2.27 16.78
N GLN A 181 7.34 3.09 15.93
CA GLN A 181 8.64 2.78 15.32
C GLN A 181 8.64 1.37 14.69
N LEU A 182 7.60 1.06 13.90
CA LEU A 182 7.38 -0.27 13.35
C LEU A 182 8.51 -0.68 12.39
N PHE A 183 9.09 0.29 11.69
CA PHE A 183 10.32 0.19 10.91
C PHE A 183 10.97 1.57 10.76
N GLU A 184 12.24 1.63 10.34
CA GLU A 184 12.99 2.87 10.16
C GLU A 184 12.62 3.55 8.84
N ILE A 185 11.82 4.61 8.89
CA ILE A 185 11.33 5.37 7.72
C ILE A 185 12.49 5.87 6.84
N GLN A 186 13.64 6.22 7.44
CA GLN A 186 14.81 6.76 6.75
C GLN A 186 15.45 5.76 5.77
N GLN A 187 15.18 4.47 5.92
CA GLN A 187 15.67 3.43 5.00
C GLN A 187 14.85 3.35 3.69
N TYR A 188 13.74 4.10 3.59
CA TYR A 188 12.77 4.04 2.52
C TYR A 188 12.52 5.46 1.96
N PRO A 189 13.37 5.95 1.02
CA PRO A 189 13.39 7.35 0.58
C PRO A 189 12.05 7.86 0.03
N LEU A 190 11.33 7.06 -0.78
CA LEU A 190 10.02 7.46 -1.27
C LEU A 190 8.99 7.52 -0.12
N PHE A 191 9.02 6.56 0.80
CA PHE A 191 8.17 6.56 1.99
C PHE A 191 8.45 7.78 2.87
N GLN A 192 9.72 8.13 3.05
CA GLN A 192 10.17 9.32 3.78
C GLN A 192 9.68 10.62 3.13
N LEU A 193 9.74 10.72 1.80
CA LEU A 193 9.17 11.86 1.05
C LEU A 193 7.69 12.02 1.36
N ILE A 194 6.91 10.92 1.27
CA ILE A 194 5.45 10.94 1.54
C ILE A 194 5.19 11.35 2.99
N HIS A 195 5.91 10.77 3.95
CA HIS A 195 5.79 11.10 5.36
C HIS A 195 6.07 12.59 5.61
N SER A 196 7.17 13.12 5.05
CA SER A 196 7.51 14.54 5.13
C SER A 196 6.45 15.45 4.49
N ALA A 197 5.84 15.03 3.38
CA ALA A 197 4.78 15.81 2.73
C ALA A 197 3.48 15.84 3.55
N VAL A 198 3.16 14.76 4.27
CA VAL A 198 2.00 14.72 5.17
C VAL A 198 2.20 15.58 6.42
N GLN A 199 3.43 15.64 6.94
CA GLN A 199 3.76 16.50 8.10
C GLN A 199 3.87 17.98 7.71
N HIS A 200 4.46 18.26 6.54
CA HIS A 200 4.77 19.60 6.03
C HIS A 200 4.46 19.62 4.53
N SER A 201 3.26 20.08 4.17
CA SER A 201 2.81 20.14 2.77
C SER A 201 3.41 21.31 1.96
N GLU A 202 4.25 22.13 2.60
CA GLU A 202 4.96 23.18 1.89
C GLU A 202 6.02 22.60 0.95
N ASN A 203 6.12 23.18 -0.23
CA ASN A 203 7.13 22.87 -1.23
C ASN A 203 7.24 21.37 -1.59
N VAL A 204 6.11 20.69 -1.79
CA VAL A 204 6.11 19.26 -2.21
C VAL A 204 6.90 19.04 -3.51
N ARG A 205 6.91 20.04 -4.43
CA ARG A 205 7.74 19.98 -5.64
C ARG A 205 9.24 19.88 -5.32
N GLY A 206 9.75 20.72 -4.44
CA GLY A 206 11.16 20.66 -4.02
C GLY A 206 11.51 19.32 -3.37
N LYS A 207 10.59 18.73 -2.57
CA LYS A 207 10.80 17.38 -2.00
C LYS A 207 10.97 16.30 -3.08
N PHE A 208 10.27 16.41 -4.21
CA PHE A 208 10.47 15.50 -5.35
C PHE A 208 11.81 15.75 -6.06
N GLU A 209 12.21 17.02 -6.24
CA GLU A 209 13.48 17.39 -6.85
C GLU A 209 14.66 16.86 -6.02
N ASP A 210 14.63 17.07 -4.71
CA ASP A 210 15.64 16.54 -3.77
C ASP A 210 15.69 15.00 -3.81
N TYR A 211 14.54 14.34 -3.86
CA TYR A 211 14.45 12.89 -3.97
C TYR A 211 15.06 12.35 -5.27
N PHE A 212 14.80 13.00 -6.40
CA PHE A 212 15.37 12.60 -7.68
C PHE A 212 16.89 12.82 -7.73
N GLU A 213 17.39 13.91 -7.16
CA GLU A 213 18.82 14.17 -7.05
C GLU A 213 19.52 13.11 -6.20
N GLN A 214 18.96 12.78 -5.04
CA GLN A 214 19.50 11.72 -4.18
C GLN A 214 19.51 10.37 -4.89
N PHE A 215 18.40 9.98 -5.50
CA PHE A 215 18.30 8.72 -6.24
C PHE A 215 19.35 8.62 -7.36
N PHE A 216 19.60 9.72 -8.06
CA PHE A 216 20.61 9.78 -9.12
C PHE A 216 22.03 9.61 -8.55
N GLN A 217 22.36 10.29 -7.46
CA GLN A 217 23.66 10.17 -6.78
C GLN A 217 23.92 8.75 -6.29
N ASP A 218 22.91 8.13 -5.65
CA ASP A 218 23.02 6.77 -5.13
C ASP A 218 23.22 5.75 -6.25
N SER A 219 22.53 5.93 -7.39
CA SER A 219 22.68 5.04 -8.56
C SER A 219 24.06 5.15 -9.22
N GLN A 220 24.69 6.33 -9.23
CA GLN A 220 26.06 6.49 -9.71
C GLN A 220 27.06 5.79 -8.78
N ASN A 221 26.92 5.96 -7.47
CA ASN A 221 27.81 5.33 -6.49
C ASN A 221 27.72 3.79 -6.54
N ALA A 222 26.53 3.23 -6.74
CA ALA A 222 26.34 1.77 -6.88
C ALA A 222 27.01 1.20 -8.14
N SER A 223 27.10 1.96 -9.22
CA SER A 223 27.74 1.54 -10.49
C SER A 223 29.27 1.47 -10.41
N PHE A 224 29.89 2.12 -9.43
CA PHE A 224 31.35 2.08 -9.21
C PHE A 224 31.81 0.94 -8.30
N THR A 225 30.87 0.17 -7.73
CA THR A 225 31.15 -0.93 -6.78
C THR A 225 30.94 -2.33 -7.37
N GLN A 226 30.62 -2.44 -8.66
CA GLN A 226 30.57 -3.69 -9.44
C GLN A 226 31.81 -3.81 -10.34
#